data_f433f7f2e5d4d139a9a683d6424d8e79
#
_entry.id   f433f7f2e5d4d139a9a683d6424d8e79
#
_cell.length_a   1.000
_cell.length_b   1.000
_cell.length_c   1.000
_cell.angle_alpha   90.00
_cell.angle_beta   90.00
_cell.angle_gamma   90.00
#
_symmetry.space_group_name_H-M   'P 1'
#
loop_
_entity.id
_entity.type
_entity.pdbx_description
1 polymer ?
#
loop_
_entity_poly.entity_id
_entity_poly.type
_entity_poly.pdbx_seq_one_letter_code
_entity_poly.pdbx_strand_id
1 'polypeptide(L)'
;MNIQVKPGATSPHVKTQSLVCGTLVTTDLKRARRMYEEVLDMECVEPEQGLMYVREKGHQQGQAKHGKPYWVLEVRETPEVAVPQEMLNHWGFEAPSQAAVDEAFAKVSANKADYGITRVQKPFFRNGSYAIYMTDKDSNWWEVEYRTPDLIYTALREKGDQFQD
;
A
#
# COMPACT_ATOMS: atom_id res chain seq x y z
N MET A 1 1.23 31.09 -11.86
CA MET A 1 1.70 30.11 -12.85
C MET A 1 0.52 29.18 -13.17
N ASN A 2 0.00 29.18 -14.40
CA ASN A 2 -1.10 28.29 -14.76
C ASN A 2 -0.51 26.89 -14.98
N ILE A 3 -0.80 25.98 -14.06
CA ILE A 3 -0.41 24.59 -14.17
C ILE A 3 -1.34 23.97 -15.22
N GLN A 4 -0.79 23.59 -16.35
CA GLN A 4 -1.54 22.80 -17.33
C GLN A 4 -1.39 21.33 -16.98
N VAL A 5 -2.41 20.79 -16.33
CA VAL A 5 -2.64 19.35 -16.33
C VAL A 5 -3.45 19.05 -17.58
N LYS A 6 -2.99 18.12 -18.39
CA LYS A 6 -3.71 17.67 -19.60
C LYS A 6 -5.14 17.27 -19.15
N PRO A 7 -6.20 17.90 -19.64
CA PRO A 7 -7.54 17.51 -19.22
C PRO A 7 -7.76 16.05 -19.59
N GLY A 8 -8.34 15.29 -18.65
CA GLY A 8 -8.76 13.91 -18.93
C GLY A 8 -9.72 13.85 -20.12
N ALA A 9 -9.96 12.67 -20.63
CA ALA A 9 -10.86 12.45 -21.75
C ALA A 9 -12.22 13.14 -21.49
N THR A 10 -12.68 13.96 -22.42
CA THR A 10 -13.96 14.67 -22.30
C THR A 10 -15.17 13.74 -22.30
N SER A 11 -14.98 12.49 -22.79
CA SER A 11 -16.02 11.47 -22.86
C SER A 11 -15.41 10.09 -22.55
N PRO A 12 -15.10 9.79 -21.28
CA PRO A 12 -14.55 8.48 -20.92
C PRO A 12 -15.61 7.38 -21.13
N HIS A 13 -15.17 6.20 -21.56
CA HIS A 13 -16.07 5.04 -21.71
C HIS A 13 -16.66 4.58 -20.38
N VAL A 14 -15.92 4.77 -19.29
CA VAL A 14 -16.37 4.45 -17.93
C VAL A 14 -16.20 5.68 -17.04
N LYS A 15 -17.28 6.11 -16.39
CA LYS A 15 -17.25 7.17 -15.39
C LYS A 15 -17.02 6.55 -14.01
N THR A 16 -15.80 6.65 -13.51
CA THR A 16 -15.43 6.18 -12.17
C THR A 16 -15.55 7.29 -11.14
N GLN A 17 -15.86 6.92 -9.90
CA GLN A 17 -15.90 7.88 -8.77
C GLN A 17 -14.59 7.88 -7.99
N SER A 18 -14.00 6.70 -7.74
CA SER A 18 -12.78 6.54 -6.96
C SER A 18 -12.16 5.17 -7.20
N LEU A 19 -10.89 5.03 -6.85
CA LEU A 19 -10.25 3.74 -6.62
C LEU A 19 -10.66 3.26 -5.23
N VAL A 20 -11.26 2.08 -5.11
CA VAL A 20 -11.85 1.61 -3.84
C VAL A 20 -11.15 0.40 -3.24
N CYS A 21 -10.51 -0.45 -4.03
CA CYS A 21 -9.82 -1.63 -3.53
C CYS A 21 -8.74 -2.13 -4.49
N GLY A 22 -7.81 -2.90 -3.93
CA GLY A 22 -6.92 -3.80 -4.64
C GLY A 22 -7.04 -5.19 -4.06
N THR A 23 -6.68 -6.22 -4.81
CA THR A 23 -6.74 -7.60 -4.36
C THR A 23 -5.34 -8.18 -4.27
N LEU A 24 -5.05 -8.84 -3.15
CA LEU A 24 -3.86 -9.65 -2.90
C LEU A 24 -4.26 -11.10 -2.63
N VAL A 25 -3.34 -12.01 -2.84
CA VAL A 25 -3.53 -13.43 -2.53
C VAL A 25 -2.54 -13.88 -1.46
N THR A 26 -2.94 -14.84 -0.65
CA THR A 26 -2.09 -15.48 0.36
C THR A 26 -2.39 -16.97 0.42
N THR A 27 -1.41 -17.75 0.81
CA THR A 27 -1.58 -19.18 1.10
C THR A 27 -1.90 -19.46 2.57
N ASP A 28 -1.92 -18.41 3.40
CA ASP A 28 -2.18 -18.52 4.84
C ASP A 28 -2.75 -17.18 5.37
N LEU A 29 -4.05 -17.10 5.43
CA LEU A 29 -4.76 -15.88 5.83
C LEU A 29 -4.47 -15.47 7.28
N LYS A 30 -4.25 -16.45 8.18
CA LYS A 30 -3.92 -16.16 9.59
C LYS A 30 -2.56 -15.51 9.73
N ARG A 31 -1.57 -16.01 9.00
CA ARG A 31 -0.22 -15.41 8.94
C ARG A 31 -0.28 -14.02 8.34
N ALA A 32 -0.98 -13.84 7.22
CA ALA A 32 -1.16 -12.56 6.56
C ALA A 32 -1.83 -11.54 7.50
N ARG A 33 -2.89 -11.94 8.20
CA ARG A 33 -3.59 -11.10 9.18
C ARG A 33 -2.65 -10.59 10.27
N ARG A 34 -1.86 -11.48 10.87
CA ARG A 34 -0.88 -11.07 11.89
C ARG A 34 0.11 -10.05 11.34
N MET A 35 0.60 -10.24 10.13
CA MET A 35 1.50 -9.30 9.49
C MET A 35 0.83 -7.94 9.28
N TYR A 36 -0.40 -7.88 8.79
CA TYR A 36 -1.11 -6.60 8.62
C TYR A 36 -1.39 -5.91 9.95
N GLU A 37 -1.83 -6.64 10.98
CA GLU A 37 -2.19 -6.05 12.27
C GLU A 37 -0.97 -5.68 13.12
N GLU A 38 0.05 -6.55 13.20
CA GLU A 38 1.18 -6.41 14.12
C GLU A 38 2.38 -5.66 13.50
N VAL A 39 2.57 -5.75 12.18
CA VAL A 39 3.69 -5.10 11.48
C VAL A 39 3.28 -3.77 10.83
N LEU A 40 2.12 -3.76 10.14
CA LEU A 40 1.65 -2.62 9.37
C LEU A 40 0.59 -1.76 10.09
N ASP A 41 0.22 -2.12 11.32
CA ASP A 41 -0.77 -1.42 12.15
C ASP A 41 -2.13 -1.23 11.47
N MET A 42 -2.54 -2.18 10.64
CA MET A 42 -3.79 -2.16 9.90
C MET A 42 -4.93 -2.81 10.69
N GLU A 43 -6.16 -2.53 10.31
CA GLU A 43 -7.37 -3.21 10.81
C GLU A 43 -7.82 -4.26 9.81
N CYS A 44 -8.04 -5.49 10.28
CA CYS A 44 -8.45 -6.63 9.45
C CYS A 44 -9.81 -7.16 9.85
N VAL A 45 -10.64 -7.49 8.87
CA VAL A 45 -11.95 -8.12 9.05
C VAL A 45 -12.11 -9.29 8.08
N GLU A 46 -12.48 -10.45 8.60
CA GLU A 46 -12.82 -11.63 7.82
C GLU A 46 -14.35 -11.79 7.78
N PRO A 47 -15.04 -11.34 6.71
CA PRO A 47 -16.49 -11.47 6.59
C PRO A 47 -16.94 -12.90 6.26
N GLU A 48 -16.05 -13.68 5.63
CA GLU A 48 -16.28 -15.07 5.26
C GLU A 48 -14.96 -15.84 5.19
N GLN A 49 -15.03 -17.16 5.19
CA GLN A 49 -13.86 -18.01 5.16
C GLN A 49 -13.02 -17.77 3.89
N GLY A 50 -11.72 -17.54 4.08
CA GLY A 50 -10.78 -17.34 2.97
C GLY A 50 -10.79 -15.94 2.36
N LEU A 51 -11.54 -14.99 2.96
CA LEU A 51 -11.57 -13.59 2.52
C LEU A 51 -11.33 -12.65 3.70
N MET A 52 -10.40 -11.74 3.55
CA MET A 52 -10.13 -10.69 4.53
C MET A 52 -10.10 -9.33 3.85
N TYR A 53 -10.71 -8.35 4.51
CA TYR A 53 -10.58 -6.94 4.17
C TYR A 53 -9.61 -6.26 5.12
N VAL A 54 -8.72 -5.43 4.57
CA VAL A 54 -7.68 -4.70 5.30
C VAL A 54 -7.83 -3.21 5.05
N ARG A 55 -7.84 -2.40 6.10
CA ARG A 55 -7.95 -0.94 6.03
C ARG A 55 -7.04 -0.26 7.04
N GLU A 56 -6.89 1.04 6.88
CA GLU A 56 -6.24 1.88 7.87
C GLU A 56 -6.97 1.84 9.22
N LYS A 57 -6.20 1.77 10.30
CA LYS A 57 -6.72 1.74 11.67
C LYS A 57 -7.38 3.07 12.04
N GLY A 58 -8.51 2.98 12.75
CA GLY A 58 -9.22 4.17 13.20
C GLY A 58 -10.06 4.87 12.15
N HIS A 59 -10.23 4.30 10.99
CA HIS A 59 -11.15 4.82 9.97
C HIS A 59 -12.60 4.67 10.45
N GLN A 60 -13.19 5.76 10.92
CA GLN A 60 -14.57 5.74 11.39
C GLN A 60 -15.55 5.56 10.23
N GLN A 61 -16.58 4.74 10.45
CA GLN A 61 -17.70 4.64 9.51
C GLN A 61 -18.25 6.04 9.21
N GLY A 62 -18.31 6.42 7.94
CA GLY A 62 -18.89 7.68 7.51
C GLY A 62 -17.90 8.76 7.06
N GLN A 63 -16.60 8.58 7.20
CA GLN A 63 -15.59 9.53 6.68
C GLN A 63 -15.16 9.26 5.24
N ALA A 64 -15.68 8.24 4.60
CA ALA A 64 -15.45 8.03 3.18
C ALA A 64 -16.07 9.18 2.38
N LYS A 65 -15.35 9.74 1.45
CA LYS A 65 -15.70 10.86 0.57
C LYS A 65 -17.08 10.74 -0.12
N HIS A 66 -17.71 9.57 -0.05
CA HIS A 66 -19.01 9.25 -0.68
C HIS A 66 -19.91 8.39 0.22
N GLY A 67 -19.70 8.40 1.55
CA GLY A 67 -20.56 7.65 2.50
C GLY A 67 -20.44 6.12 2.42
N LYS A 68 -19.45 5.59 1.71
CA LYS A 68 -19.18 4.15 1.63
C LYS A 68 -17.97 3.78 2.47
N PRO A 69 -17.95 2.56 3.09
CA PRO A 69 -16.77 2.09 3.80
C PRO A 69 -15.56 2.08 2.88
N TYR A 70 -14.43 2.56 3.39
CA TYR A 70 -13.18 2.59 2.65
C TYR A 70 -12.42 1.28 2.92
N TRP A 71 -12.35 0.42 1.92
CA TRP A 71 -11.53 -0.78 1.96
C TRP A 71 -10.38 -0.60 0.98
N VAL A 72 -9.17 -0.79 1.45
CA VAL A 72 -7.97 -0.60 0.61
C VAL A 72 -7.54 -1.91 -0.03
N LEU A 73 -7.54 -2.99 0.74
CA LEU A 73 -7.10 -4.30 0.29
C LEU A 73 -8.14 -5.37 0.56
N GLU A 74 -8.39 -6.19 -0.43
CA GLU A 74 -9.06 -7.48 -0.33
C GLU A 74 -7.99 -8.58 -0.40
N VAL A 75 -7.89 -9.43 0.61
CA VAL A 75 -6.92 -10.52 0.67
C VAL A 75 -7.66 -11.84 0.61
N ARG A 76 -7.35 -12.66 -0.39
CA ARG A 76 -7.96 -13.97 -0.60
C ARG A 76 -6.99 -15.10 -0.32
N GLU A 77 -7.46 -16.09 0.43
CA GLU A 77 -6.70 -17.31 0.62
C GLU A 77 -6.86 -18.24 -0.59
N THR A 78 -5.73 -18.69 -1.10
CA THR A 78 -5.66 -19.60 -2.26
C THR A 78 -4.70 -20.75 -1.92
N PRO A 79 -4.89 -21.95 -2.52
CA PRO A 79 -3.96 -23.06 -2.29
C PRO A 79 -2.52 -22.76 -2.71
N GLU A 80 -2.36 -21.88 -3.70
CA GLU A 80 -1.06 -21.46 -4.24
C GLU A 80 -1.16 -20.03 -4.78
N VAL A 81 -0.02 -19.36 -4.93
CA VAL A 81 0.10 -18.07 -5.60
C VAL A 81 0.50 -18.32 -7.06
N ALA A 82 -0.49 -18.35 -7.94
CA ALA A 82 -0.27 -18.63 -9.36
C ALA A 82 0.55 -17.55 -10.08
N VAL A 83 0.41 -16.28 -9.65
CA VAL A 83 1.12 -15.13 -10.23
C VAL A 83 1.75 -14.33 -9.09
N PRO A 84 3.03 -14.60 -8.73
CA PRO A 84 3.72 -13.84 -7.71
C PRO A 84 3.95 -12.40 -8.17
N GLN A 85 3.88 -11.46 -7.22
CA GLN A 85 4.23 -10.06 -7.47
C GLN A 85 5.75 -9.87 -7.51
N GLU A 86 6.17 -8.80 -8.16
CA GLU A 86 7.54 -8.32 -8.15
C GLU A 86 7.62 -6.97 -7.42
N MET A 87 8.83 -6.54 -7.07
CA MET A 87 9.07 -5.31 -6.32
C MET A 87 8.42 -4.06 -6.95
N LEU A 88 8.26 -4.00 -8.26
CA LEU A 88 7.60 -2.89 -8.93
C LEU A 88 6.07 -2.89 -8.80
N ASN A 89 5.49 -4.00 -8.32
CA ASN A 89 4.06 -4.15 -8.03
C ASN A 89 3.86 -4.22 -6.50
N HIS A 90 4.21 -3.16 -5.79
CA HIS A 90 4.11 -3.08 -4.33
C HIS A 90 3.02 -2.11 -3.88
N TRP A 91 2.63 -2.25 -2.63
CA TRP A 91 1.76 -1.33 -1.92
C TRP A 91 2.58 -0.47 -0.96
N GLY A 92 2.34 0.84 -0.95
CA GLY A 92 3.06 1.80 -0.12
C GLY A 92 2.26 2.22 1.11
N PHE A 93 2.94 2.30 2.26
CA PHE A 93 2.42 2.82 3.52
C PHE A 93 3.27 4.01 3.95
N GLU A 94 2.63 5.12 4.31
CA GLU A 94 3.33 6.31 4.76
C GLU A 94 3.69 6.21 6.24
N ALA A 95 4.96 6.48 6.54
CA ALA A 95 5.47 6.62 7.89
C ALA A 95 5.59 8.10 8.29
N PRO A 96 5.41 8.46 9.56
CA PRO A 96 5.41 9.87 9.99
C PRO A 96 6.78 10.54 9.96
N SER A 97 7.87 9.77 9.87
CA SER A 97 9.24 10.31 9.86
C SER A 97 10.24 9.27 9.34
N GLN A 98 11.46 9.74 9.00
CA GLN A 98 12.59 8.84 8.69
C GLN A 98 12.91 7.92 9.87
N ALA A 99 12.89 8.44 11.09
CA ALA A 99 13.12 7.64 12.28
C ALA A 99 12.11 6.51 12.45
N ALA A 100 10.85 6.73 12.06
CA ALA A 100 9.83 5.68 12.05
C ALA A 100 10.11 4.59 10.99
N VAL A 101 10.67 4.95 9.84
CA VAL A 101 11.13 3.98 8.83
C VAL A 101 12.30 3.14 9.36
N ASP A 102 13.29 3.77 10.03
CA ASP A 102 14.41 3.07 10.63
C ASP A 102 13.95 2.11 11.74
N GLU A 103 13.00 2.55 12.57
CA GLU A 103 12.40 1.72 13.62
C GLU A 103 11.64 0.54 13.02
N ALA A 104 10.85 0.78 11.96
CA ALA A 104 10.14 -0.27 11.23
C ALA A 104 11.14 -1.30 10.67
N PHE A 105 12.23 -0.84 10.04
CA PHE A 105 13.28 -1.73 9.54
C PHE A 105 13.86 -2.61 10.65
N ALA A 106 14.22 -2.01 11.78
CA ALA A 106 14.81 -2.74 12.89
C ALA A 106 13.85 -3.80 13.47
N LYS A 107 12.60 -3.42 13.73
CA LYS A 107 11.57 -4.33 14.27
C LYS A 107 11.24 -5.46 13.31
N VAL A 108 10.98 -5.13 12.04
CA VAL A 108 10.63 -6.12 11.02
C VAL A 108 11.80 -7.07 10.76
N SER A 109 13.02 -6.56 10.65
CA SER A 109 14.22 -7.40 10.43
C SER A 109 14.46 -8.40 11.56
N ALA A 110 14.22 -8.00 12.80
CA ALA A 110 14.38 -8.85 13.97
C ALA A 110 13.34 -9.99 14.05
N ASN A 111 12.11 -9.75 13.55
CA ASN A 111 10.97 -10.64 13.75
C ASN A 111 10.38 -11.18 12.43
N LYS A 112 11.05 -10.98 11.30
CA LYS A 112 10.53 -11.28 9.96
C LYS A 112 10.00 -12.71 9.79
N ALA A 113 10.65 -13.69 10.43
CA ALA A 113 10.27 -15.09 10.32
C ALA A 113 8.89 -15.39 10.92
N ASP A 114 8.52 -14.70 12.01
CA ASP A 114 7.26 -14.89 12.73
C ASP A 114 6.06 -14.44 11.92
N TYR A 115 6.28 -13.50 10.98
CA TYR A 115 5.27 -12.94 10.10
C TYR A 115 5.34 -13.48 8.66
N GLY A 116 6.25 -14.43 8.41
CA GLY A 116 6.45 -14.98 7.06
C GLY A 116 7.08 -13.99 6.08
N ILE A 117 7.72 -12.92 6.58
CA ILE A 117 8.47 -11.98 5.76
C ILE A 117 9.80 -12.65 5.37
N THR A 118 10.06 -12.74 4.08
CA THR A 118 11.24 -13.43 3.54
C THR A 118 12.41 -12.48 3.35
N ARG A 119 12.12 -11.22 3.00
CA ARG A 119 13.13 -10.20 2.72
C ARG A 119 12.70 -8.84 3.24
N VAL A 120 13.65 -8.09 3.80
CA VAL A 120 13.53 -6.66 4.13
C VAL A 120 14.77 -5.98 3.59
N GLN A 121 14.61 -4.91 2.84
CA GLN A 121 15.72 -4.09 2.35
C GLN A 121 16.09 -3.04 3.40
N LYS A 122 17.39 -2.69 3.47
CA LYS A 122 17.83 -1.57 4.32
C LYS A 122 17.21 -0.27 3.84
N PRO A 123 16.94 0.68 4.76
CA PRO A 123 16.42 1.99 4.38
C PRO A 123 17.32 2.71 3.38
N PHE A 124 16.71 3.40 2.42
CA PHE A 124 17.44 4.18 1.42
C PHE A 124 16.56 5.30 0.86
N PHE A 125 17.23 6.31 0.30
CA PHE A 125 16.55 7.39 -0.43
C PHE A 125 16.35 7.02 -1.90
N ARG A 126 15.13 7.18 -2.38
CA ARG A 126 14.81 7.07 -3.81
C ARG A 126 13.67 8.02 -4.17
N ASN A 127 13.85 8.79 -5.23
CA ASN A 127 12.84 9.69 -5.79
C ASN A 127 12.16 10.59 -4.74
N GLY A 128 12.93 11.06 -3.73
CA GLY A 128 12.45 11.95 -2.66
C GLY A 128 11.71 11.24 -1.53
N SER A 129 11.70 9.94 -1.51
CA SER A 129 11.18 9.10 -0.44
C SER A 129 12.33 8.41 0.29
N TYR A 130 12.22 8.29 1.61
CA TYR A 130 13.07 7.45 2.44
C TYR A 130 12.30 6.22 2.85
N ALA A 131 12.70 5.04 2.37
CA ALA A 131 11.85 3.87 2.42
C ALA A 131 12.58 2.56 2.70
N ILE A 132 11.82 1.57 3.17
CA ILE A 132 12.16 0.15 3.16
C ILE A 132 11.18 -0.60 2.25
N TYR A 133 11.68 -1.66 1.61
CA TYR A 133 10.85 -2.64 0.91
C TYR A 133 10.91 -3.98 1.63
N MET A 134 9.77 -4.66 1.68
CA MET A 134 9.70 -6.02 2.23
C MET A 134 8.78 -6.89 1.39
N THR A 135 9.04 -8.21 1.42
CA THR A 135 8.20 -9.21 0.76
C THR A 135 7.97 -10.40 1.66
N ASP A 136 6.81 -11.03 1.54
CA ASP A 136 6.43 -12.22 2.27
C ASP A 136 6.64 -13.52 1.47
N LYS A 137 6.20 -14.64 2.05
CA LYS A 137 6.28 -15.96 1.43
C LYS A 137 5.38 -16.12 0.20
N ASP A 138 4.35 -15.28 0.09
CA ASP A 138 3.41 -15.28 -1.02
C ASP A 138 3.81 -14.30 -2.12
N SER A 139 5.02 -13.72 -2.01
CA SER A 139 5.57 -12.73 -2.94
C SER A 139 4.76 -11.43 -3.01
N ASN A 140 3.97 -11.12 -1.98
CA ASN A 140 3.40 -9.79 -1.87
C ASN A 140 4.49 -8.80 -1.43
N TRP A 141 4.48 -7.59 -2.01
CA TRP A 141 5.48 -6.57 -1.75
C TRP A 141 4.87 -5.33 -1.13
N TRP A 142 5.56 -4.80 -0.12
CA TRP A 142 5.21 -3.57 0.58
C TRP A 142 6.39 -2.63 0.65
N GLU A 143 6.07 -1.33 0.59
CA GLU A 143 6.96 -0.22 0.88
C GLU A 143 6.47 0.48 2.14
N VAL A 144 7.36 0.76 3.09
CA VAL A 144 7.10 1.70 4.18
C VAL A 144 7.99 2.89 3.95
N GLU A 145 7.40 4.07 3.72
CA GLU A 145 8.12 5.24 3.26
C GLU A 145 7.76 6.52 4.05
N TYR A 146 8.74 7.39 4.17
CA TYR A 146 8.54 8.78 4.60
C TYR A 146 8.82 9.69 3.41
N ARG A 147 7.85 10.52 3.05
CA ARG A 147 7.92 11.47 1.94
C ARG A 147 8.06 12.90 2.45
N THR A 148 9.04 13.64 1.94
CA THR A 148 9.19 15.08 2.20
C THR A 148 9.79 15.78 0.99
N PRO A 149 9.16 16.78 0.42
CA PRO A 149 7.74 17.07 0.45
C PRO A 149 6.92 15.97 -0.25
N ASP A 150 5.60 16.00 -0.13
CA ASP A 150 4.74 15.07 -0.84
C ASP A 150 4.91 15.20 -2.37
N LEU A 151 5.74 14.34 -2.93
CA LEU A 151 6.15 14.43 -4.34
C LEU A 151 5.01 14.17 -5.31
N ILE A 152 4.06 13.30 -4.95
CA ILE A 152 2.92 12.98 -5.82
C ILE A 152 2.03 14.21 -5.91
N TYR A 153 1.69 14.82 -4.78
CA TYR A 153 0.89 16.04 -4.79
C TYR A 153 1.61 17.23 -5.40
N THR A 154 2.93 17.36 -5.15
CA THR A 154 3.74 18.39 -5.79
C THR A 154 3.76 18.20 -7.31
N ALA A 155 3.97 16.98 -7.79
CA ALA A 155 3.94 16.69 -9.22
C ALA A 155 2.59 17.02 -9.84
N LEU A 156 1.49 16.56 -9.23
CA LEU A 156 0.14 16.78 -9.75
C LEU A 156 -0.33 18.23 -9.65
N ARG A 157 0.00 18.94 -8.56
CA ARG A 157 -0.51 20.28 -8.27
C ARG A 157 0.37 21.40 -8.80
N GLU A 158 1.69 21.22 -8.79
CA GLU A 158 2.64 22.30 -9.08
C GLU A 158 3.35 22.15 -10.40
N LYS A 159 3.62 20.92 -10.83
CA LYS A 159 4.40 20.66 -12.04
C LYS A 159 3.53 20.28 -13.25
N GLY A 160 2.47 19.48 -13.03
CA GLY A 160 1.69 18.92 -14.13
C GLY A 160 2.54 18.00 -15.03
N ASP A 161 2.07 17.78 -16.25
CA ASP A 161 2.80 16.99 -17.25
C ASP A 161 4.06 17.72 -17.68
N GLN A 162 5.23 17.08 -17.54
CA GLN A 162 6.52 17.64 -17.90
C GLN A 162 6.99 17.19 -19.30
N PHE A 163 6.43 16.11 -19.80
CA PHE A 163 6.76 15.56 -21.12
C PHE A 163 5.52 15.66 -22.00
N GLN A 164 5.66 16.34 -23.12
CA GLN A 164 4.63 16.40 -24.17
C GLN A 164 5.19 15.64 -25.38
N ASP A 165 4.37 14.76 -25.93
CA ASP A 165 4.67 14.04 -27.18
C ASP A 165 4.75 15.00 -28.37
#